data_6244935277bd82a3477fce384d38572f
#
_entry.id   6244935277bd82a3477fce384d38572f
#
_cell.length_a   1.000
_cell.length_b   1.000
_cell.length_c   1.000
_cell.angle_alpha   90.00
_cell.angle_beta   90.00
_cell.angle_gamma   90.00
#
_symmetry.space_group_name_H-M   'P 1'
#
loop_
_entity.id
_entity.type
_entity.pdbx_description
1 polymer ?
#
loop_
_entity_poly.entity_id
_entity_poly.type
_entity_poly.pdbx_seq_one_letter_code
_entity_poly.pdbx_strand_id
1 'polypeptide(L)'
;MLQQSVDALFDNNRCKRPVLGSSNRPLKSLTDMIKGKQGRFRENLLGKRVDYSARSVIVVGPRLKLHQCGLPKKIALELYQPFIIRRLKELGHADTIKSAKKMLERKDDEVWDILEEVITNHPVLLNRAPTLHRMGIQAFEPTLVEGNAIQLHPLVCRGFNADFDGDQMAVHVPLSIE
;
A
#
# COMPACT_ATOMS: atom_id res chain seq x y z
N MET A 1 17.55 45.28 0.03
CA MET A 1 16.39 44.59 -0.63
C MET A 1 16.76 43.25 -1.22
N LEU A 2 17.75 43.10 -2.12
CA LEU A 2 18.14 41.87 -2.73
C LEU A 2 18.50 40.77 -1.70
N GLN A 3 19.34 41.10 -0.72
CA GLN A 3 19.72 40.16 0.35
C GLN A 3 18.49 39.66 1.15
N GLN A 4 17.55 40.55 1.45
CA GLN A 4 16.32 40.16 2.16
C GLN A 4 15.46 39.19 1.35
N SER A 5 15.42 39.34 0.02
CA SER A 5 14.72 38.41 -0.85
C SER A 5 15.40 37.02 -0.89
N VAL A 6 16.72 37.00 -0.87
CA VAL A 6 17.49 35.76 -0.79
C VAL A 6 17.28 35.08 0.55
N ASP A 7 17.31 35.80 1.65
CA ASP A 7 17.05 35.26 2.99
C ASP A 7 15.64 34.69 3.09
N ALA A 8 14.64 35.36 2.51
CA ALA A 8 13.27 34.86 2.44
C ALA A 8 13.13 33.59 1.57
N LEU A 9 13.91 33.46 0.50
CA LEU A 9 13.94 32.26 -0.32
C LEU A 9 14.43 31.04 0.48
N PHE A 10 15.44 31.23 1.31
CA PHE A 10 15.98 30.19 2.16
C PHE A 10 15.06 29.84 3.33
N ASP A 11 14.63 30.83 4.10
CA ASP A 11 13.73 30.64 5.25
C ASP A 11 12.85 31.86 5.48
N ASN A 12 11.67 31.86 4.87
CA ASN A 12 10.74 32.99 4.96
C ASN A 12 10.18 33.17 6.38
N ASN A 13 10.07 32.13 7.17
CA ASN A 13 9.50 32.18 8.52
C ASN A 13 10.44 32.84 9.53
N ARG A 14 11.75 32.92 9.26
CA ARG A 14 12.75 33.60 10.10
C ARG A 14 12.91 35.05 9.78
N CYS A 15 12.36 35.54 8.68
CA CYS A 15 12.40 36.93 8.31
C CYS A 15 11.54 37.78 9.25
N LYS A 16 12.01 38.98 9.62
CA LYS A 16 11.23 39.91 10.44
C LYS A 16 9.88 40.29 9.81
N ARG A 17 9.84 40.36 8.49
CA ARG A 17 8.62 40.53 7.67
C ARG A 17 8.59 39.45 6.61
N PRO A 18 7.86 38.38 6.84
CA PRO A 18 7.71 37.31 5.84
C PRO A 18 7.10 37.85 4.55
N VAL A 19 7.59 37.39 3.42
CA VAL A 19 7.00 37.70 2.12
C VAL A 19 5.67 36.94 2.00
N LEU A 20 4.60 37.68 1.73
CA LEU A 20 3.24 37.15 1.65
C LEU A 20 2.80 37.00 0.20
N GLY A 21 2.00 35.97 -0.06
CA GLY A 21 1.29 35.84 -1.33
C GLY A 21 0.00 36.65 -1.39
N SER A 22 -0.72 36.55 -2.50
CA SER A 22 -2.01 37.24 -2.73
C SER A 22 -3.09 36.91 -1.69
N SER A 23 -3.01 35.76 -1.04
CA SER A 23 -3.91 35.30 0.02
C SER A 23 -3.47 35.68 1.44
N ASN A 24 -2.54 36.60 1.61
CA ASN A 24 -1.94 36.98 2.90
C ASN A 24 -1.27 35.82 3.67
N ARG A 25 -0.92 34.75 2.99
CA ARG A 25 -0.15 33.62 3.55
C ARG A 25 1.32 33.76 3.20
N PRO A 26 2.25 33.40 4.12
CA PRO A 26 3.67 33.39 3.81
C PRO A 26 3.96 32.47 2.62
N LEU A 27 4.83 32.94 1.73
CA LEU A 27 5.32 32.13 0.62
C LEU A 27 6.17 30.98 1.17
N LYS A 28 6.06 29.83 0.53
CA LYS A 28 6.79 28.62 0.90
C LYS A 28 8.26 28.77 0.50
N SER A 29 9.16 28.63 1.48
CA SER A 29 10.61 28.73 1.29
C SER A 29 11.25 27.33 1.10
N LEU A 30 12.56 27.31 0.79
CA LEU A 30 13.32 26.06 0.67
C LEU A 30 13.32 25.26 1.98
N THR A 31 13.44 25.94 3.11
CA THR A 31 13.36 25.30 4.44
C THR A 31 12.02 24.60 4.64
N ASP A 32 10.92 25.18 4.20
CA ASP A 32 9.58 24.56 4.31
C ASP A 32 9.43 23.33 3.44
N MET A 33 10.19 23.21 2.36
CA MET A 33 10.22 22.00 1.51
C MET A 33 10.94 20.83 2.17
N ILE A 34 11.81 21.09 3.11
CA ILE A 34 12.66 20.08 3.76
C ILE A 34 12.11 19.74 5.15
N LYS A 35 11.69 20.76 5.89
CA LYS A 35 11.27 20.68 7.30
C LYS A 35 9.78 20.34 7.45
N GLY A 36 9.46 19.72 8.58
CA GLY A 36 8.09 19.48 8.99
C GLY A 36 7.47 18.20 8.44
N LYS A 37 6.18 17.99 8.71
CA LYS A 37 5.44 16.76 8.37
C LYS A 37 5.32 16.54 6.86
N GLN A 38 5.20 17.61 6.09
CA GLN A 38 5.10 17.57 4.63
C GLN A 38 6.44 17.85 3.93
N GLY A 39 7.52 17.95 4.72
CA GLY A 39 8.86 18.15 4.20
C GLY A 39 9.45 16.88 3.61
N ARG A 40 10.51 17.04 2.82
CA ARG A 40 11.17 15.96 2.08
C ARG A 40 11.62 14.81 2.96
N PHE A 41 12.14 15.10 4.15
CA PHE A 41 12.61 14.07 5.05
C PHE A 41 11.49 13.15 5.54
N ARG A 42 10.40 13.71 6.05
CA ARG A 42 9.33 12.90 6.64
C ARG A 42 8.40 12.27 5.60
N GLU A 43 8.19 12.93 4.47
CA GLU A 43 7.23 12.47 3.46
C GLU A 43 7.85 11.52 2.44
N ASN A 44 9.13 11.68 2.08
CA ASN A 44 9.74 10.97 0.97
C ASN A 44 10.99 10.15 1.33
N LEU A 45 11.67 10.43 2.45
CA LEU A 45 12.90 9.75 2.83
C LEU A 45 12.69 8.74 3.96
N LEU A 46 12.06 9.13 5.05
CA LEU A 46 11.77 8.25 6.19
C LEU A 46 10.61 7.29 5.91
N GLY A 47 9.74 7.62 4.99
CA GLY A 47 8.67 6.77 4.50
C GLY A 47 8.36 7.11 3.05
N LYS A 48 8.05 6.11 2.26
CA LYS A 48 7.73 6.23 0.84
C LYS A 48 6.41 5.55 0.54
N ARG A 49 5.75 5.98 -0.53
CA ARG A 49 4.67 5.20 -1.13
C ARG A 49 5.25 3.97 -1.80
N VAL A 50 4.63 2.84 -1.61
CA VAL A 50 5.07 1.57 -2.17
C VAL A 50 4.01 1.03 -3.13
N ASP A 51 4.48 0.42 -4.20
CA ASP A 51 3.64 -0.28 -5.17
C ASP A 51 3.18 -1.64 -4.62
N TYR A 52 2.31 -2.30 -5.34
CA TYR A 52 1.74 -3.61 -4.96
C TYR A 52 1.08 -3.58 -3.58
N SER A 53 0.29 -2.55 -3.38
CA SER A 53 -0.48 -2.31 -2.17
C SER A 53 -1.91 -1.96 -2.54
N ALA A 54 -2.84 -2.38 -1.70
CA ALA A 54 -4.25 -2.08 -1.86
C ALA A 54 -4.86 -1.69 -0.51
N ARG A 55 -6.05 -1.15 -0.55
CA ARG A 55 -6.84 -0.82 0.63
C ARG A 55 -8.27 -1.24 0.44
N SER A 56 -8.84 -1.90 1.43
CA SER A 56 -10.24 -2.31 1.41
C SER A 56 -10.84 -2.38 2.82
N VAL A 57 -12.15 -2.43 2.86
CA VAL A 57 -12.91 -2.64 4.10
C VAL A 57 -12.66 -4.04 4.62
N ILE A 58 -12.68 -4.21 5.93
CA ILE A 58 -12.54 -5.49 6.60
C ILE A 58 -13.91 -6.02 7.04
N VAL A 59 -14.07 -7.33 6.97
CA VAL A 59 -15.22 -8.06 7.50
C VAL A 59 -14.76 -9.27 8.30
N VAL A 60 -15.61 -9.77 9.16
CA VAL A 60 -15.30 -10.94 9.97
C VAL A 60 -15.18 -12.20 9.11
N GLY A 61 -14.13 -12.99 9.37
CA GLY A 61 -13.91 -14.30 8.74
C GLY A 61 -13.78 -15.41 9.79
N PRO A 62 -14.88 -15.89 10.40
CA PRO A 62 -14.82 -16.83 11.52
C PRO A 62 -14.33 -18.21 11.12
N ARG A 63 -14.36 -18.55 9.83
CA ARG A 63 -13.88 -19.83 9.29
C ARG A 63 -12.38 -19.85 9.00
N LEU A 64 -11.73 -18.68 9.03
CA LEU A 64 -10.29 -18.57 8.79
C LEU A 64 -9.51 -19.15 9.98
N LYS A 65 -8.35 -19.72 9.70
CA LYS A 65 -7.36 -20.02 10.74
C LYS A 65 -6.71 -18.72 11.21
N LEU A 66 -6.08 -18.73 12.37
CA LEU A 66 -5.48 -17.56 12.99
C LEU A 66 -4.42 -16.88 12.11
N HIS A 67 -3.69 -17.65 11.30
CA HIS A 67 -2.65 -17.19 10.40
C HIS A 67 -3.14 -16.87 8.99
N GLN A 68 -4.43 -17.01 8.72
CA GLN A 68 -5.04 -16.78 7.41
C GLN A 68 -5.82 -15.47 7.35
N CYS A 69 -5.84 -14.88 6.17
CA CYS A 69 -6.75 -13.78 5.84
C CYS A 69 -7.48 -14.08 4.52
N GLY A 70 -8.70 -13.61 4.41
CA GLY A 70 -9.46 -13.67 3.15
C GLY A 70 -9.13 -12.47 2.29
N LEU A 71 -8.50 -12.69 1.14
CA LEU A 71 -8.17 -11.64 0.19
C LEU A 71 -9.13 -11.70 -1.01
N PRO A 72 -9.80 -10.59 -1.38
CA PRO A 72 -10.64 -10.56 -2.57
C PRO A 72 -9.87 -10.95 -3.83
N LYS A 73 -10.43 -11.83 -4.64
CA LYS A 73 -9.81 -12.32 -5.88
C LYS A 73 -9.35 -11.18 -6.80
N LYS A 74 -10.18 -10.13 -6.95
CA LYS A 74 -9.86 -8.98 -7.79
C LYS A 74 -8.62 -8.23 -7.31
N ILE A 75 -8.51 -8.02 -6.00
CA ILE A 75 -7.35 -7.36 -5.38
C ILE A 75 -6.11 -8.25 -5.50
N ALA A 76 -6.26 -9.54 -5.24
CA ALA A 76 -5.16 -10.50 -5.36
C ALA A 76 -4.58 -10.54 -6.78
N LEU A 77 -5.42 -10.53 -7.81
CA LEU A 77 -4.98 -10.53 -9.20
C LEU A 77 -4.09 -9.33 -9.53
N GLU A 78 -4.43 -8.16 -9.05
CA GLU A 78 -3.64 -6.93 -9.27
C GLU A 78 -2.34 -6.93 -8.46
N LEU A 79 -2.41 -7.35 -7.19
CA LEU A 79 -1.25 -7.34 -6.29
C LEU A 79 -0.18 -8.36 -6.70
N TYR A 80 -0.59 -9.56 -7.13
CA TYR A 80 0.32 -10.64 -7.54
C TYR A 80 0.67 -10.62 -9.03
N GLN A 81 0.31 -9.57 -9.74
CA GLN A 81 0.53 -9.45 -11.19
C GLN A 81 1.94 -9.83 -11.66
N PRO A 82 3.05 -9.36 -11.08
CA PRO A 82 4.38 -9.72 -11.54
C PRO A 82 4.69 -11.21 -11.39
N PHE A 83 4.22 -11.83 -10.33
CA PHE A 83 4.40 -13.25 -10.07
C PHE A 83 3.59 -14.12 -11.03
N ILE A 84 2.36 -13.70 -11.33
CA ILE A 84 1.50 -14.38 -12.30
C ILE A 84 2.11 -14.29 -13.70
N ILE A 85 2.59 -13.13 -14.12
CA ILE A 85 3.26 -12.94 -15.41
C ILE A 85 4.49 -13.83 -15.53
N ARG A 86 5.30 -13.90 -14.47
CA ARG A 86 6.46 -14.78 -14.43
C ARG A 86 6.04 -16.24 -14.61
N ARG A 87 5.04 -16.69 -13.86
CA ARG A 87 4.58 -18.08 -13.90
C ARG A 87 3.93 -18.45 -15.23
N LEU A 88 3.15 -17.55 -15.84
CA LEU A 88 2.60 -17.72 -17.19
C LEU A 88 3.69 -17.95 -18.24
N LYS A 89 4.82 -17.26 -18.13
CA LYS A 89 5.97 -17.48 -19.01
C LYS A 89 6.68 -18.78 -18.75
N GLU A 90 6.89 -19.15 -17.50
CA GLU A 90 7.52 -20.42 -17.11
C GLU A 90 6.71 -21.65 -17.59
N LEU A 91 5.40 -21.56 -17.55
CA LEU A 91 4.49 -22.62 -18.01
C LEU A 91 4.27 -22.62 -19.55
N GLY A 92 4.78 -21.62 -20.25
CA GLY A 92 4.64 -21.53 -21.70
C GLY A 92 3.28 -21.05 -22.23
N HIS A 93 2.40 -20.54 -21.35
CA HIS A 93 1.10 -19.97 -21.76
C HIS A 93 1.24 -18.61 -22.46
N ALA A 94 2.35 -17.91 -22.22
CA ALA A 94 2.65 -16.63 -22.84
C ALA A 94 4.14 -16.50 -23.18
N ASP A 95 4.43 -16.19 -24.43
CA ASP A 95 5.83 -16.02 -24.90
C ASP A 95 6.39 -14.65 -24.48
N THR A 96 5.54 -13.64 -24.42
CA THR A 96 5.93 -12.27 -24.13
C THR A 96 5.18 -11.69 -22.94
N ILE A 97 5.79 -10.69 -22.27
CA ILE A 97 5.15 -9.95 -21.18
C ILE A 97 3.84 -9.28 -21.67
N LYS A 98 3.83 -8.80 -22.91
CA LYS A 98 2.65 -8.16 -23.50
C LYS A 98 1.49 -9.15 -23.68
N SER A 99 1.78 -10.38 -24.08
CA SER A 99 0.79 -11.44 -24.19
C SER A 99 0.24 -11.82 -22.82
N ALA A 100 1.12 -12.01 -21.82
CA ALA A 100 0.72 -12.31 -20.45
C ALA A 100 -0.17 -11.23 -19.83
N LYS A 101 0.13 -9.95 -20.05
CA LYS A 101 -0.72 -8.83 -19.61
C LYS A 101 -2.11 -8.86 -20.23
N LYS A 102 -2.21 -9.18 -21.53
CA LYS A 102 -3.51 -9.32 -22.19
C LYS A 102 -4.35 -10.47 -21.62
N MET A 103 -3.72 -11.59 -21.27
CA MET A 103 -4.40 -12.71 -20.59
C MET A 103 -4.93 -12.29 -19.20
N LEU A 104 -4.14 -11.52 -18.45
CA LEU A 104 -4.57 -10.96 -17.16
C LEU A 104 -5.77 -10.02 -17.31
N GLU A 105 -5.76 -9.15 -18.31
CA GLU A 105 -6.88 -8.23 -18.59
C GLU A 105 -8.16 -8.96 -18.98
N ARG A 106 -8.04 -10.06 -19.72
CA ARG A 106 -9.17 -10.92 -20.11
C ARG A 106 -9.71 -11.77 -18.95
N LYS A 107 -8.89 -11.97 -17.92
CA LYS A 107 -9.22 -12.82 -16.76
C LYS A 107 -9.55 -14.24 -17.15
N ASP A 108 -8.71 -14.81 -18.03
CA ASP A 108 -8.84 -16.18 -18.49
C ASP A 108 -8.80 -17.16 -17.30
N ASP A 109 -9.46 -18.32 -17.43
CA ASP A 109 -9.56 -19.30 -16.33
C ASP A 109 -8.19 -19.79 -15.84
N GLU A 110 -7.23 -19.94 -16.76
CA GLU A 110 -5.84 -20.32 -16.45
C GLU A 110 -5.16 -19.33 -15.49
N VAL A 111 -5.53 -18.05 -15.56
CA VAL A 111 -4.97 -17.00 -14.69
C VAL A 111 -5.41 -17.22 -13.24
N TRP A 112 -6.61 -17.72 -13.01
CA TRP A 112 -7.11 -17.98 -11.67
C TRP A 112 -6.41 -19.19 -11.03
N ASP A 113 -6.16 -20.23 -11.79
CA ASP A 113 -5.43 -21.42 -11.33
C ASP A 113 -3.98 -21.05 -10.96
N ILE A 114 -3.34 -20.23 -11.79
CA ILE A 114 -1.99 -19.72 -11.52
C ILE A 114 -1.97 -18.80 -10.31
N LEU A 115 -3.00 -17.97 -10.13
CA LEU A 115 -3.13 -17.12 -8.94
C LEU A 115 -3.19 -17.94 -7.66
N GLU A 116 -3.97 -19.03 -7.62
CA GLU A 116 -4.01 -19.93 -6.47
C GLU A 116 -2.65 -20.56 -6.18
N GLU A 117 -1.93 -20.98 -7.20
CA GLU A 117 -0.58 -21.54 -7.06
C GLU A 117 0.41 -20.50 -6.50
N VAL A 118 0.39 -19.29 -7.04
CA VAL A 118 1.32 -18.22 -6.66
C VAL A 118 1.08 -17.71 -5.23
N ILE A 119 -0.16 -17.68 -4.78
CA ILE A 119 -0.52 -17.25 -3.42
C ILE A 119 -0.01 -18.22 -2.36
N THR A 120 0.09 -19.50 -2.70
CA THR A 120 0.58 -20.52 -1.79
C THR A 120 2.01 -20.21 -1.37
N ASN A 121 2.26 -20.15 -0.06
CA ASN A 121 3.54 -19.79 0.54
C ASN A 121 4.04 -18.36 0.24
N HIS A 122 3.16 -17.46 -0.19
CA HIS A 122 3.49 -16.05 -0.40
C HIS A 122 2.62 -15.17 0.50
N PRO A 123 3.04 -14.91 1.75
CA PRO A 123 2.24 -14.16 2.71
C PRO A 123 2.09 -12.69 2.29
N VAL A 124 1.03 -12.07 2.79
CA VAL A 124 0.77 -10.63 2.68
C VAL A 124 0.91 -9.96 4.03
N LEU A 125 1.25 -8.67 4.02
CA LEU A 125 1.24 -7.83 5.21
C LEU A 125 -0.07 -7.05 5.26
N LEU A 126 -0.80 -7.17 6.36
CA LEU A 126 -1.96 -6.34 6.65
C LEU A 126 -1.58 -5.25 7.64
N ASN A 127 -2.02 -4.02 7.37
CA ASN A 127 -1.79 -2.87 8.21
C ASN A 127 -3.08 -2.09 8.42
N ARG A 128 -3.37 -1.71 9.67
CA ARG A 128 -4.42 -0.76 10.01
C ARG A 128 -3.81 0.54 10.53
N ALA A 129 -4.19 1.67 9.94
CA ALA A 129 -3.83 2.98 10.45
C ALA A 129 -4.81 3.42 11.56
N PRO A 130 -4.33 4.09 12.66
CA PRO A 130 -2.93 4.41 12.93
C PRO A 130 -2.13 3.21 13.46
N THR A 131 -0.89 3.04 13.00
CA THR A 131 0.00 2.00 13.52
C THR A 131 0.69 2.48 14.79
N LEU A 132 0.15 2.09 15.95
CA LEU A 132 0.64 2.56 17.25
C LEU A 132 1.73 1.66 17.84
N HIS A 133 1.74 0.39 17.47
CA HIS A 133 2.70 -0.62 17.91
C HIS A 133 2.91 -1.68 16.83
N ARG A 134 3.87 -2.57 17.04
CA ARG A 134 4.25 -3.58 16.02
C ARG A 134 3.12 -4.51 15.60
N MET A 135 2.13 -4.75 16.47
CA MET A 135 0.98 -5.61 16.14
C MET A 135 -0.02 -4.94 15.18
N GLY A 136 0.17 -3.67 14.86
CA GLY A 136 -0.59 -2.97 13.81
C GLY A 136 -0.18 -3.37 12.38
N ILE A 137 0.90 -4.15 12.23
CA ILE A 137 1.33 -4.76 10.97
C ILE A 137 1.59 -6.24 11.24
N GLN A 138 0.85 -7.12 10.57
CA GLN A 138 0.99 -8.56 10.73
C GLN A 138 0.96 -9.25 9.37
N ALA A 139 1.69 -10.36 9.26
CA ALA A 139 1.73 -11.20 8.06
C ALA A 139 0.68 -12.31 8.15
N PHE A 140 0.00 -12.57 7.04
CA PHE A 140 -1.00 -13.61 6.91
C PHE A 140 -0.82 -14.39 5.62
N GLU A 141 -1.20 -15.66 5.63
CA GLU A 141 -1.39 -16.45 4.43
C GLU A 141 -2.73 -16.06 3.78
N PRO A 142 -2.72 -15.54 2.55
CA PRO A 142 -3.97 -15.16 1.89
C PRO A 142 -4.74 -16.39 1.40
N THR A 143 -6.04 -16.37 1.60
CA THR A 143 -7.02 -17.26 0.96
C THR A 143 -7.92 -16.42 0.07
N LEU A 144 -8.21 -16.93 -1.13
CA LEU A 144 -9.06 -16.19 -2.06
C LEU A 144 -10.53 -16.24 -1.61
N VAL A 145 -11.15 -15.07 -1.59
CA VAL A 145 -12.57 -14.93 -1.26
C VAL A 145 -13.28 -14.11 -2.32
N GLU A 146 -14.58 -14.38 -2.48
CA GLU A 146 -15.43 -13.55 -3.34
C GLU A 146 -15.77 -12.22 -2.65
N GLY A 147 -16.16 -11.23 -3.45
CA GLY A 147 -16.50 -9.89 -2.97
C GLY A 147 -15.34 -8.90 -3.05
N ASN A 148 -15.44 -7.82 -2.29
CA ASN A 148 -14.48 -6.72 -2.31
C ASN A 148 -13.87 -6.43 -0.93
N ALA A 149 -14.33 -7.12 0.12
CA ALA A 149 -13.87 -6.92 1.48
C ALA A 149 -12.83 -7.97 1.90
N ILE A 150 -11.86 -7.54 2.68
CA ILE A 150 -10.86 -8.41 3.29
C ILE A 150 -11.51 -9.12 4.49
N GLN A 151 -11.37 -10.43 4.56
CA GLN A 151 -11.82 -11.20 5.71
C GLN A 151 -10.69 -11.33 6.73
N LEU A 152 -10.98 -11.06 7.99
CA LEU A 152 -10.04 -11.09 9.07
C LEU A 152 -10.54 -11.98 10.21
N HIS A 153 -9.65 -12.77 10.79
CA HIS A 153 -9.99 -13.61 11.94
C HIS A 153 -10.32 -12.71 13.15
N PRO A 154 -11.43 -12.95 13.88
CA PRO A 154 -11.87 -12.07 14.96
C PRO A 154 -10.83 -11.90 16.10
N LEU A 155 -10.04 -12.92 16.41
CA LEU A 155 -9.03 -12.85 17.48
C LEU A 155 -7.86 -11.89 17.18
N VAL A 156 -7.54 -11.64 15.92
CA VAL A 156 -6.44 -10.72 15.55
C VAL A 156 -6.87 -9.25 15.57
N CYS A 157 -8.16 -8.98 15.58
CA CYS A 157 -8.70 -7.61 15.60
C CYS A 157 -8.21 -6.82 16.80
N ARG A 158 -8.01 -7.45 17.94
CA ARG A 158 -7.49 -6.80 19.15
C ARG A 158 -6.07 -6.25 18.94
N GLY A 159 -5.22 -6.98 18.21
CA GLY A 159 -3.87 -6.53 17.89
C GLY A 159 -3.85 -5.31 16.94
N PHE A 160 -4.79 -5.26 16.01
CA PHE A 160 -4.96 -4.11 15.10
C PHE A 160 -5.77 -2.96 15.71
N ASN A 161 -6.40 -3.17 16.87
CA ASN A 161 -7.44 -2.28 17.39
C ASN A 161 -8.52 -1.97 16.33
N ALA A 162 -8.93 -3.03 15.63
CA ALA A 162 -9.88 -2.96 14.53
C ALA A 162 -11.25 -3.48 14.96
N ASP A 163 -12.28 -2.90 14.39
CA ASP A 163 -13.66 -3.36 14.48
C ASP A 163 -14.28 -3.46 13.07
N PHE A 164 -15.44 -4.07 12.97
CA PHE A 164 -16.10 -4.34 11.68
C PHE A 164 -17.23 -3.35 11.39
N ASP A 165 -17.08 -2.11 11.83
CA ASP A 165 -18.04 -1.01 11.63
C ASP A 165 -17.76 -0.15 10.39
N GLY A 166 -16.91 -0.61 9.50
CA GLY A 166 -16.48 0.10 8.30
C GLY A 166 -14.98 0.40 8.25
N ASP A 167 -14.21 -0.15 9.17
CA ASP A 167 -12.75 -0.01 9.18
C ASP A 167 -12.13 -0.54 7.89
N GLN A 168 -11.07 0.13 7.45
CA GLN A 168 -10.28 -0.25 6.30
C GLN A 168 -8.88 -0.65 6.71
N MET A 169 -8.32 -1.61 5.99
CA MET A 169 -6.94 -2.04 6.16
C MET A 169 -6.18 -2.00 4.84
N ALA A 170 -4.89 -1.72 4.92
CA ALA A 170 -3.97 -1.82 3.80
C ALA A 170 -3.39 -3.22 3.69
N VAL A 171 -3.21 -3.70 2.46
CA VAL A 171 -2.56 -4.96 2.13
C VAL A 171 -1.31 -4.65 1.33
N HIS A 172 -0.20 -5.28 1.68
CA HIS A 172 1.07 -5.15 0.98
C HIS A 172 1.60 -6.53 0.62
N VAL A 173 2.05 -6.69 -0.61
CA VAL A 173 2.68 -7.93 -1.08
C VAL A 173 4.19 -7.74 -1.11
N PRO A 174 4.97 -8.51 -0.33
CA PRO A 174 6.42 -8.49 -0.43
C PRO A 174 6.88 -8.96 -1.82
N LEU A 175 7.83 -8.24 -2.41
CA LEU A 175 8.31 -8.51 -3.77
C LEU A 175 9.65 -9.25 -3.79
N SER A 176 10.48 -9.11 -2.75
CA SER A 176 11.76 -9.79 -2.61
C SER A 176 11.69 -10.91 -1.57
N ILE A 177 12.66 -11.81 -1.63
CA ILE A 177 12.80 -12.91 -0.68
C ILE A 177 13.37 -12.42 0.66
N GLU A 178 14.07 -11.28 0.64
CA GLU A 178 14.59 -10.60 1.82
C GLU A 178 13.48 -9.78 2.49
#